data_ca90da7b1d85b06773ad5dea8b73832f
#
_entry.id   ca90da7b1d85b06773ad5dea8b73832f
#
_cell.length_a   1.000
_cell.length_b   1.000
_cell.length_c   1.000
_cell.angle_alpha   90.00
_cell.angle_beta   90.00
_cell.angle_gamma   90.00
#
_symmetry.space_group_name_H-M   'P 1'
#
loop_
_entity.id
_entity.type
_entity.pdbx_description
1 polymer ?
#
loop_
_entity_poly.entity_id
_entity_poly.type
_entity_poly.pdbx_seq_one_letter_code
_entity_poly.pdbx_strand_id
1 'polypeptide(L)'
;MENPEEAFAEDPLLRFRAQHQKRLSWMPWLYFALKPRHRSWAEAWQAEVQAALRALETVELGPGCFVAPEAAIFGEPGRGVVLGARCSVAAHAFLHGPLRLGDEVSVNARASLDGGRAGIEVGRGTRIAAGATVYAFDHGIAPDHPVRTQPVRSRGIRIGEDVWIGANAGITDGVTVGDHAVVAMGAVVTQDVPAWAIVAGVPARVVGDRRARPDQGGAPGQGFPTDGV
;
A
#
# COMPACT_ATOMS: atom_id res chain seq x y z
N MET A 1 21.66 28.27 0.88
CA MET A 1 20.46 27.49 1.25
C MET A 1 19.72 28.33 2.27
N GLU A 2 18.57 28.87 1.88
CA GLU A 2 17.70 29.61 2.79
C GLU A 2 17.23 28.69 3.90
N ASN A 3 17.24 29.21 5.12
CA ASN A 3 16.77 28.46 6.28
C ASN A 3 15.26 28.21 6.16
N PRO A 4 14.79 26.97 6.15
CA PRO A 4 13.36 26.67 6.01
C PRO A 4 12.48 27.36 7.07
N GLU A 5 13.01 27.61 8.28
CA GLU A 5 12.29 28.29 9.35
C GLU A 5 12.05 29.77 9.06
N GLU A 6 12.96 30.45 8.35
CA GLU A 6 12.79 31.87 7.94
C GLU A 6 11.74 32.01 6.84
N ALA A 7 11.73 31.09 5.85
CA ALA A 7 10.71 31.06 4.79
C ALA A 7 9.29 30.84 5.36
N PHE A 8 9.15 30.05 6.43
CA PHE A 8 7.86 29.81 7.09
C PHE A 8 7.38 30.98 7.94
N ALA A 9 8.27 31.88 8.37
CA ALA A 9 7.88 33.08 9.11
C ALA A 9 7.27 34.14 8.20
N GLU A 10 7.62 34.14 6.91
CA GLU A 10 7.19 35.14 5.92
C GLU A 10 5.86 34.84 5.24
N ASP A 11 5.46 33.52 5.12
CA ASP A 11 4.19 33.15 4.50
C ASP A 11 3.46 32.06 5.31
N PRO A 12 2.42 32.42 6.08
CA PRO A 12 1.59 31.48 6.81
C PRO A 12 0.95 30.38 5.94
N LEU A 13 0.72 30.66 4.65
CA LEU A 13 0.14 29.68 3.72
C LEU A 13 1.16 28.59 3.35
N LEU A 14 2.46 28.90 3.30
CA LEU A 14 3.50 27.89 3.08
C LEU A 14 3.58 26.91 4.24
N ARG A 15 3.57 27.43 5.47
CA ARG A 15 3.55 26.60 6.69
C ARG A 15 2.32 25.70 6.73
N PHE A 16 1.16 26.23 6.40
CA PHE A 16 -0.09 25.47 6.31
C PHE A 16 0.00 24.34 5.27
N ARG A 17 0.51 24.64 4.06
CA ARG A 17 0.69 23.64 3.00
C ARG A 17 1.64 22.52 3.41
N ALA A 18 2.79 22.85 4.00
CA ALA A 18 3.77 21.88 4.47
C ALA A 18 3.16 20.93 5.52
N GLN A 19 2.38 21.47 6.46
CA GLN A 19 1.65 20.66 7.44
C GLN A 19 0.64 19.72 6.78
N HIS A 20 -0.11 20.22 5.78
CA HIS A 20 -1.06 19.40 5.03
C HIS A 20 -0.39 18.33 4.19
N GLN A 21 0.69 18.62 3.49
CA GLN A 21 1.48 17.65 2.75
C GLN A 21 1.93 16.50 3.66
N LYS A 22 2.49 16.83 4.83
CA LYS A 22 2.90 15.83 5.81
C LYS A 22 1.71 14.99 6.30
N ARG A 23 0.57 15.61 6.55
CA ARG A 23 -0.65 14.89 6.95
C ARG A 23 -1.15 13.95 5.85
N LEU A 24 -1.17 14.40 4.59
CA LEU A 24 -1.57 13.59 3.45
C LEU A 24 -0.61 12.42 3.21
N SER A 25 0.70 12.62 3.40
CA SER A 25 1.69 11.53 3.29
C SER A 25 1.41 10.37 4.26
N TRP A 26 0.96 10.67 5.48
CA TRP A 26 0.63 9.62 6.47
C TRP A 26 -0.82 9.13 6.40
N MET A 27 -1.73 9.94 5.89
CA MET A 27 -3.16 9.66 5.78
C MET A 27 -3.66 9.91 4.36
N PRO A 28 -3.19 9.11 3.37
CA PRO A 28 -3.41 9.39 1.94
C PRO A 28 -4.88 9.39 1.52
N TRP A 29 -5.75 8.71 2.25
CA TRP A 29 -7.20 8.74 1.97
C TRP A 29 -7.81 10.13 2.07
N LEU A 30 -7.21 11.05 2.85
CA LEU A 30 -7.65 12.44 2.95
C LEU A 30 -7.45 13.21 1.64
N TYR A 31 -6.51 12.80 0.79
CA TYR A 31 -6.31 13.41 -0.53
C TYR A 31 -7.57 13.35 -1.38
N PHE A 32 -8.25 12.21 -1.37
CA PHE A 32 -9.48 12.03 -2.14
C PHE A 32 -10.70 12.77 -1.56
N ALA A 33 -10.62 13.19 -0.31
CA ALA A 33 -11.65 13.97 0.40
C ALA A 33 -11.35 15.47 0.47
N LEU A 34 -10.27 15.95 -0.19
CA LEU A 34 -9.91 17.38 -0.17
C LEU A 34 -11.03 18.26 -0.71
N LYS A 35 -11.28 19.36 0.01
CA LYS A 35 -12.17 20.42 -0.46
C LYS A 35 -11.61 21.09 -1.74
N PRO A 36 -12.46 21.60 -2.65
CA PRO A 36 -12.01 22.17 -3.92
C PRO A 36 -10.87 23.20 -3.79
N ARG A 37 -10.92 24.06 -2.76
CA ARG A 37 -9.89 25.10 -2.49
C ARG A 37 -8.48 24.52 -2.21
N HIS A 38 -8.38 23.24 -1.84
CA HIS A 38 -7.11 22.58 -1.54
C HIS A 38 -6.61 21.68 -2.67
N ARG A 39 -7.49 21.32 -3.60
CA ARG A 39 -7.15 20.40 -4.70
C ARG A 39 -6.09 20.97 -5.62
N SER A 40 -6.19 22.23 -6.01
CA SER A 40 -5.26 22.83 -6.99
C SER A 40 -3.80 22.72 -6.56
N TRP A 41 -3.48 23.07 -5.33
CA TRP A 41 -2.10 22.97 -4.84
C TRP A 41 -1.69 21.51 -4.57
N ALA A 42 -2.62 20.67 -4.12
CA ALA A 42 -2.32 19.27 -3.83
C ALA A 42 -2.10 18.46 -5.11
N GLU A 43 -2.87 18.72 -6.16
CA GLU A 43 -2.69 18.10 -7.49
C GLU A 43 -1.38 18.54 -8.14
N ALA A 44 -1.03 19.85 -8.06
CA ALA A 44 0.25 20.36 -8.54
C ALA A 44 1.44 19.68 -7.80
N TRP A 45 1.37 19.63 -6.48
CA TRP A 45 2.37 18.93 -5.67
C TRP A 45 2.47 17.43 -6.04
N GLN A 46 1.35 16.74 -6.21
CA GLN A 46 1.37 15.34 -6.64
C GLN A 46 1.92 15.17 -8.06
N ALA A 47 1.65 16.10 -8.96
CA ALA A 47 2.24 16.09 -10.29
C ALA A 47 3.79 16.13 -10.24
N GLU A 48 4.36 16.97 -9.36
CA GLU A 48 5.81 17.07 -9.14
C GLU A 48 6.38 15.75 -8.56
N VAL A 49 5.78 15.23 -7.49
CA VAL A 49 6.20 13.94 -6.86
C VAL A 49 6.15 12.80 -7.88
N GLN A 50 5.07 12.70 -8.64
CA GLN A 50 4.87 11.61 -9.58
C GLN A 50 5.71 11.78 -10.87
N ALA A 51 6.12 13.00 -11.22
CA ALA A 51 6.99 13.24 -12.38
C ALA A 51 8.33 12.52 -12.21
N ALA A 52 8.92 12.57 -11.02
CA ALA A 52 10.16 11.87 -10.71
C ALA A 52 10.01 10.34 -10.84
N LEU A 53 8.89 9.78 -10.40
CA LEU A 53 8.60 8.34 -10.52
C LEU A 53 8.36 7.93 -11.98
N ARG A 54 7.62 8.73 -12.76
CA ARG A 54 7.36 8.47 -14.18
C ARG A 54 8.60 8.59 -15.04
N ALA A 55 9.62 9.31 -14.59
CA ALA A 55 10.91 9.35 -15.27
C ALA A 55 11.69 8.04 -15.14
N LEU A 56 11.31 7.18 -14.18
CA LEU A 56 11.85 5.82 -14.06
C LEU A 56 11.09 4.91 -15.02
N GLU A 57 11.79 4.22 -15.91
CA GLU A 57 11.18 3.25 -16.85
C GLU A 57 10.49 2.08 -16.16
N THR A 58 10.74 1.88 -14.86
CA THR A 58 10.25 0.76 -14.05
C THR A 58 8.97 1.08 -13.28
N VAL A 59 8.41 2.30 -13.38
CA VAL A 59 7.22 2.70 -12.61
C VAL A 59 6.15 3.28 -13.53
N GLU A 60 4.98 2.65 -13.52
CA GLU A 60 3.78 3.12 -14.20
C GLU A 60 2.70 3.53 -13.19
N LEU A 61 2.12 4.73 -13.36
CA LEU A 61 1.09 5.26 -12.48
C LEU A 61 -0.18 5.58 -13.27
N GLY A 62 -1.28 4.97 -12.90
CA GLY A 62 -2.62 5.31 -13.40
C GLY A 62 -3.07 6.72 -12.96
N PRO A 63 -4.18 7.20 -13.53
CA PRO A 63 -4.68 8.54 -13.24
C PRO A 63 -5.17 8.67 -11.80
N GLY A 64 -5.01 9.86 -11.23
CA GLY A 64 -5.55 10.22 -9.91
C GLY A 64 -4.90 9.52 -8.73
N CYS A 65 -3.74 8.91 -8.87
CA CYS A 65 -2.99 8.34 -7.77
C CYS A 65 -2.47 9.41 -6.79
N PHE A 66 -2.32 9.01 -5.55
CA PHE A 66 -1.56 9.72 -4.53
C PHE A 66 -0.32 8.92 -4.14
N VAL A 67 0.85 9.55 -4.15
CA VAL A 67 2.10 8.93 -3.67
C VAL A 67 2.78 9.87 -2.70
N ALA A 68 3.04 9.40 -1.49
CA ALA A 68 3.82 10.17 -0.52
C ALA A 68 5.28 10.32 -1.01
N PRO A 69 5.91 11.50 -0.88
CA PRO A 69 7.31 11.68 -1.29
C PRO A 69 8.29 10.75 -0.59
N GLU A 70 7.93 10.30 0.62
CA GLU A 70 8.74 9.40 1.43
C GLU A 70 8.55 7.91 1.08
N ALA A 71 7.67 7.58 0.12
CA ALA A 71 7.51 6.21 -0.35
C ALA A 71 8.67 5.79 -1.25
N ALA A 72 9.16 4.57 -1.07
CA ALA A 72 10.18 3.96 -1.92
C ALA A 72 9.50 3.03 -2.93
N ILE A 73 9.49 3.41 -4.20
CA ILE A 73 8.86 2.63 -5.29
C ILE A 73 9.87 2.45 -6.41
N PHE A 74 10.24 1.21 -6.71
CA PHE A 74 11.18 0.90 -7.77
C PHE A 74 11.11 -0.58 -8.21
N GLY A 75 11.75 -0.89 -9.32
CA GLY A 75 11.93 -2.24 -9.85
C GLY A 75 13.11 -2.30 -10.79
N GLU A 76 13.41 -3.46 -11.29
CA GLU A 76 14.39 -3.64 -12.36
C GLU A 76 13.70 -3.59 -13.73
N PRO A 77 14.45 -3.34 -14.82
CA PRO A 77 13.92 -3.41 -16.18
C PRO A 77 13.18 -4.73 -16.45
N GLY A 78 11.95 -4.64 -16.94
CA GLY A 78 11.08 -5.80 -17.16
C GLY A 78 10.39 -6.35 -15.91
N ARG A 79 10.67 -5.79 -14.73
CA ARG A 79 10.10 -6.19 -13.42
C ARG A 79 9.61 -4.97 -12.66
N GLY A 80 8.81 -4.15 -13.35
CA GLY A 80 8.37 -2.86 -12.85
C GLY A 80 7.26 -2.91 -11.81
N VAL A 81 6.86 -1.72 -11.38
CA VAL A 81 5.73 -1.46 -10.50
C VAL A 81 4.64 -0.74 -11.28
N VAL A 82 3.46 -1.32 -11.37
CA VAL A 82 2.30 -0.75 -12.05
C VAL A 82 1.19 -0.49 -11.02
N LEU A 83 0.77 0.76 -10.90
CA LEU A 83 -0.38 1.18 -10.10
C LEU A 83 -1.54 1.54 -11.03
N GLY A 84 -2.71 0.95 -10.78
CA GLY A 84 -3.97 1.33 -11.42
C GLY A 84 -4.42 2.75 -11.07
N ALA A 85 -5.63 3.09 -11.48
CA ALA A 85 -6.20 4.41 -11.21
C ALA A 85 -6.51 4.60 -9.71
N ARG A 86 -6.36 5.82 -9.21
CA ARG A 86 -6.76 6.24 -7.86
C ARG A 86 -6.13 5.42 -6.72
N CYS A 87 -4.99 4.81 -6.96
CA CYS A 87 -4.20 4.17 -5.90
C CYS A 87 -3.62 5.20 -4.94
N SER A 88 -3.38 4.78 -3.71
CA SER A 88 -2.68 5.60 -2.71
C SER A 88 -1.54 4.85 -2.05
N VAL A 89 -0.36 5.48 -1.99
CA VAL A 89 0.83 4.96 -1.32
C VAL A 89 1.28 5.96 -0.27
N ALA A 90 1.27 5.52 1.00
CA ALA A 90 1.58 6.38 2.14
C ALA A 90 3.09 6.46 2.42
N ALA A 91 3.44 7.35 3.35
CA ALA A 91 4.81 7.58 3.79
C ALA A 91 5.53 6.29 4.22
N HIS A 92 6.78 6.15 3.77
CA HIS A 92 7.66 5.02 4.10
C HIS A 92 7.13 3.64 3.67
N ALA A 93 6.13 3.58 2.79
CA ALA A 93 5.81 2.33 2.12
C ALA A 93 6.94 1.94 1.16
N PHE A 94 7.26 0.65 1.11
CA PHE A 94 8.28 0.08 0.23
C PHE A 94 7.61 -0.83 -0.79
N LEU A 95 7.75 -0.50 -2.07
CA LEU A 95 7.21 -1.25 -3.20
C LEU A 95 8.34 -1.61 -4.15
N HIS A 96 8.68 -2.89 -4.21
CA HIS A 96 9.71 -3.41 -5.10
C HIS A 96 9.10 -4.40 -6.10
N GLY A 97 9.30 -4.13 -7.39
CA GLY A 97 8.74 -4.93 -8.50
C GLY A 97 9.26 -6.38 -8.59
N PRO A 98 8.57 -7.23 -9.35
CA PRO A 98 7.37 -6.92 -10.15
C PRO A 98 6.11 -6.80 -9.29
N LEU A 99 5.43 -5.67 -9.38
CA LEU A 99 4.17 -5.42 -8.68
C LEU A 99 3.10 -4.92 -9.64
N ARG A 100 1.88 -5.43 -9.50
CA ARG A 100 0.72 -4.92 -10.19
C ARG A 100 -0.41 -4.68 -9.20
N LEU A 101 -0.73 -3.42 -8.94
CA LEU A 101 -1.84 -3.00 -8.10
C LEU A 101 -3.00 -2.56 -8.98
N GLY A 102 -4.17 -3.13 -8.77
CA GLY A 102 -5.43 -2.74 -9.42
C GLY A 102 -5.87 -1.33 -9.03
N ASP A 103 -6.98 -0.87 -9.58
CA ASP A 103 -7.54 0.44 -9.27
C ASP A 103 -7.92 0.55 -7.78
N GLU A 104 -7.83 1.75 -7.23
CA GLU A 104 -8.29 2.08 -5.89
C GLU A 104 -7.60 1.29 -4.75
N VAL A 105 -6.46 0.66 -5.02
CA VAL A 105 -5.66 0.00 -3.98
C VAL A 105 -5.00 1.04 -3.07
N SER A 106 -5.08 0.81 -1.77
CA SER A 106 -4.40 1.65 -0.79
C SER A 106 -3.30 0.89 -0.05
N VAL A 107 -2.08 1.43 -0.08
CA VAL A 107 -0.92 0.94 0.67
C VAL A 107 -0.59 1.96 1.75
N ASN A 108 -0.81 1.58 3.01
CA ASN A 108 -0.62 2.48 4.13
C ASN A 108 0.84 2.52 4.61
N ALA A 109 1.10 3.44 5.54
CA ALA A 109 2.45 3.77 5.98
C ALA A 109 3.26 2.54 6.44
N ARG A 110 4.51 2.48 6.02
CA ARG A 110 5.46 1.40 6.35
C ARG A 110 5.04 -0.01 5.90
N ALA A 111 4.02 -0.14 5.06
CA ALA A 111 3.77 -1.43 4.42
C ALA A 111 4.90 -1.76 3.43
N SER A 112 5.26 -3.02 3.33
CA SER A 112 6.38 -3.47 2.50
C SER A 112 5.93 -4.60 1.58
N LEU A 113 6.03 -4.37 0.27
CA LEU A 113 5.69 -5.31 -0.78
C LEU A 113 6.92 -5.58 -1.64
N ASP A 114 7.42 -6.80 -1.64
CA ASP A 114 8.53 -7.21 -2.50
C ASP A 114 8.10 -8.36 -3.43
N GLY A 115 8.06 -8.08 -4.71
CA GLY A 115 7.59 -9.00 -5.74
C GLY A 115 8.52 -10.19 -6.03
N GLY A 116 9.72 -10.19 -5.50
CA GLY A 116 10.68 -11.25 -5.79
C GLY A 116 10.94 -11.39 -7.30
N ARG A 117 10.81 -12.61 -7.84
CA ARG A 117 10.91 -12.88 -9.28
C ARG A 117 9.54 -13.07 -9.93
N ALA A 118 8.61 -13.67 -9.22
CA ALA A 118 7.31 -14.06 -9.76
C ALA A 118 6.24 -12.95 -9.65
N GLY A 119 6.45 -11.99 -8.75
CA GLY A 119 5.60 -10.81 -8.61
C GLY A 119 4.49 -10.92 -7.58
N ILE A 120 3.87 -9.77 -7.33
CA ILE A 120 2.67 -9.63 -6.52
C ILE A 120 1.58 -8.97 -7.38
N GLU A 121 0.40 -9.57 -7.40
CA GLU A 121 -0.80 -9.01 -8.01
C GLU A 121 -1.82 -8.69 -6.91
N VAL A 122 -2.37 -7.47 -6.92
CA VAL A 122 -3.37 -7.01 -5.96
C VAL A 122 -4.60 -6.52 -6.69
N GLY A 123 -5.74 -7.09 -6.40
CA GLY A 123 -7.03 -6.74 -6.98
C GLY A 123 -7.55 -5.37 -6.53
N ARG A 124 -8.50 -4.85 -7.30
CA ARG A 124 -9.11 -3.54 -7.11
C ARG A 124 -9.65 -3.34 -5.69
N GLY A 125 -9.54 -2.11 -5.18
CA GLY A 125 -10.17 -1.70 -3.92
C GLY A 125 -9.54 -2.30 -2.66
N THR A 126 -8.51 -3.12 -2.80
CA THR A 126 -7.83 -3.77 -1.68
C THR A 126 -7.09 -2.75 -0.81
N ARG A 127 -7.17 -2.94 0.50
CA ARG A 127 -6.58 -2.07 1.51
C ARG A 127 -5.49 -2.81 2.26
N ILE A 128 -4.26 -2.32 2.16
CA ILE A 128 -3.08 -2.84 2.84
C ILE A 128 -2.73 -1.89 3.97
N ALA A 129 -2.95 -2.32 5.22
CA ALA A 129 -2.78 -1.48 6.39
C ALA A 129 -1.31 -1.27 6.75
N ALA A 130 -1.07 -0.35 7.70
CA ALA A 130 0.26 0.05 8.11
C ALA A 130 1.11 -1.13 8.61
N GLY A 131 2.37 -1.17 8.16
CA GLY A 131 3.34 -2.18 8.57
C GLY A 131 3.09 -3.60 8.04
N ALA A 132 2.06 -3.80 7.20
CA ALA A 132 1.86 -5.11 6.57
C ALA A 132 3.03 -5.47 5.65
N THR A 133 3.39 -6.75 5.60
CA THR A 133 4.52 -7.27 4.83
C THR A 133 4.05 -8.36 3.86
N VAL A 134 4.38 -8.21 2.58
CA VAL A 134 4.01 -9.15 1.51
C VAL A 134 5.26 -9.45 0.71
N TYR A 135 5.82 -10.64 0.89
CA TYR A 135 7.09 -11.03 0.29
C TYR A 135 6.91 -12.26 -0.61
N ALA A 136 7.07 -12.08 -1.91
CA ALA A 136 6.88 -13.10 -2.92
C ALA A 136 8.16 -13.91 -3.18
N PHE A 137 8.91 -14.21 -2.14
CA PHE A 137 10.07 -15.09 -2.21
C PHE A 137 10.44 -15.68 -0.85
N ASP A 138 11.14 -16.82 -0.88
CA ASP A 138 11.74 -17.47 0.28
C ASP A 138 13.19 -17.86 -0.01
N HIS A 139 14.03 -17.86 1.01
CA HIS A 139 15.37 -18.44 0.95
C HIS A 139 15.33 -19.97 1.10
N GLY A 140 16.27 -20.65 0.47
CA GLY A 140 16.53 -22.07 0.76
C GLY A 140 17.02 -22.22 2.21
N ILE A 141 16.51 -23.23 2.91
CA ILE A 141 16.79 -23.50 4.32
C ILE A 141 17.28 -24.93 4.57
N ALA A 142 17.83 -25.59 3.55
CA ALA A 142 18.40 -26.93 3.73
C ALA A 142 19.57 -26.88 4.76
N PRO A 143 19.65 -27.86 5.69
CA PRO A 143 20.58 -27.79 6.82
C PRO A 143 22.04 -28.00 6.44
N ASP A 144 22.29 -28.55 5.28
CA ASP A 144 23.61 -28.92 4.75
C ASP A 144 24.40 -27.76 4.12
N HIS A 145 23.75 -26.61 3.92
CA HIS A 145 24.36 -25.44 3.30
C HIS A 145 24.02 -24.13 4.03
N PRO A 146 24.92 -23.16 4.08
CA PRO A 146 24.59 -21.82 4.60
C PRO A 146 23.45 -21.17 3.81
N VAL A 147 22.50 -20.52 4.47
CA VAL A 147 21.33 -19.88 3.85
C VAL A 147 21.75 -18.93 2.70
N ARG A 148 22.81 -18.16 2.88
CA ARG A 148 23.31 -17.19 1.87
C ARG A 148 23.78 -17.82 0.56
N THR A 149 24.07 -19.12 0.54
CA THR A 149 24.53 -19.86 -0.65
C THR A 149 23.41 -20.64 -1.32
N GLN A 150 22.22 -20.69 -0.70
CA GLN A 150 21.08 -21.40 -1.23
C GLN A 150 20.25 -20.53 -2.19
N PRO A 151 19.59 -21.15 -3.17
CA PRO A 151 18.78 -20.39 -4.13
C PRO A 151 17.56 -19.76 -3.45
N VAL A 152 17.22 -18.55 -3.88
CA VAL A 152 15.95 -17.92 -3.56
C VAL A 152 14.85 -18.51 -4.45
N ARG A 153 13.72 -18.87 -3.87
CA ARG A 153 12.51 -19.35 -4.55
C ARG A 153 11.49 -18.23 -4.59
N SER A 154 10.73 -18.11 -5.65
CA SER A 154 9.66 -17.14 -5.80
C SER A 154 8.56 -17.76 -6.65
N ARG A 155 7.38 -17.92 -6.05
CA ARG A 155 6.16 -18.46 -6.67
C ARG A 155 5.15 -17.37 -7.01
N GLY A 156 5.29 -16.20 -6.36
CA GLY A 156 4.40 -15.08 -6.48
C GLY A 156 3.25 -15.09 -5.49
N ILE A 157 2.61 -13.93 -5.33
CA ILE A 157 1.45 -13.76 -4.44
C ILE A 157 0.32 -13.13 -5.23
N ARG A 158 -0.90 -13.62 -5.03
CA ARG A 158 -2.11 -13.04 -5.57
C ARG A 158 -3.04 -12.62 -4.44
N ILE A 159 -3.48 -11.38 -4.46
CA ILE A 159 -4.46 -10.83 -3.52
C ILE A 159 -5.65 -10.35 -4.36
N GLY A 160 -6.82 -10.84 -4.04
CA GLY A 160 -8.07 -10.56 -4.75
C GLY A 160 -8.57 -9.12 -4.60
N GLU A 161 -9.79 -8.88 -5.06
CA GLU A 161 -10.47 -7.60 -4.96
C GLU A 161 -11.09 -7.38 -3.59
N ASP A 162 -11.18 -6.10 -3.16
CA ASP A 162 -11.82 -5.70 -1.89
C ASP A 162 -11.35 -6.49 -0.66
N VAL A 163 -10.07 -6.84 -0.63
CA VAL A 163 -9.41 -7.53 0.49
C VAL A 163 -8.94 -6.50 1.51
N TRP A 164 -9.04 -6.83 2.79
CA TRP A 164 -8.42 -6.04 3.85
C TRP A 164 -7.26 -6.81 4.48
N ILE A 165 -6.05 -6.32 4.29
CA ILE A 165 -4.84 -6.80 4.98
C ILE A 165 -4.62 -5.91 6.20
N GLY A 166 -4.78 -6.48 7.39
CA GLY A 166 -4.64 -5.79 8.67
C GLY A 166 -3.22 -5.32 8.96
N ALA A 167 -3.10 -4.38 9.89
CA ALA A 167 -1.80 -3.82 10.28
C ALA A 167 -0.83 -4.91 10.77
N ASN A 168 0.44 -4.82 10.36
CA ASN A 168 1.50 -5.78 10.70
C ASN A 168 1.18 -7.25 10.33
N ALA A 169 0.24 -7.49 9.44
CA ALA A 169 0.02 -8.83 8.90
C ALA A 169 1.14 -9.19 7.91
N GLY A 170 1.51 -10.47 7.86
CA GLY A 170 2.48 -11.03 6.93
C GLY A 170 1.85 -11.99 5.93
N ILE A 171 2.23 -11.92 4.65
CA ILE A 171 1.85 -12.89 3.61
C ILE A 171 3.12 -13.45 2.98
N THR A 172 3.26 -14.79 3.01
CA THR A 172 4.43 -15.48 2.49
C THR A 172 4.27 -15.88 1.03
N ASP A 173 5.39 -16.23 0.40
CA ASP A 173 5.46 -16.61 -1.02
C ASP A 173 4.50 -17.74 -1.40
N GLY A 174 3.89 -17.63 -2.56
CA GLY A 174 3.02 -18.61 -3.17
C GLY A 174 1.56 -18.61 -2.66
N VAL A 175 1.20 -17.66 -1.79
CA VAL A 175 -0.15 -17.55 -1.24
C VAL A 175 -1.10 -16.84 -2.20
N THR A 176 -2.32 -17.36 -2.29
CA THR A 176 -3.47 -16.67 -2.91
C THR A 176 -4.46 -16.26 -1.82
N VAL A 177 -4.80 -14.97 -1.76
CA VAL A 177 -5.88 -14.45 -0.91
C VAL A 177 -7.08 -14.15 -1.79
N GLY A 178 -8.19 -14.85 -1.55
CA GLY A 178 -9.43 -14.72 -2.33
C GLY A 178 -10.12 -13.38 -2.11
N ASP A 179 -11.01 -13.03 -3.05
CA ASP A 179 -11.76 -11.78 -3.05
C ASP A 179 -12.52 -11.57 -1.73
N HIS A 180 -12.61 -10.32 -1.31
CA HIS A 180 -13.36 -9.92 -0.12
C HIS A 180 -12.87 -10.50 1.21
N ALA A 181 -11.75 -11.19 1.22
CA ALA A 181 -11.18 -11.75 2.45
C ALA A 181 -10.66 -10.66 3.40
N VAL A 182 -10.53 -11.03 4.66
CA VAL A 182 -9.94 -10.20 5.71
C VAL A 182 -8.80 -10.97 6.38
N VAL A 183 -7.62 -10.39 6.34
CA VAL A 183 -6.45 -10.85 7.13
C VAL A 183 -6.35 -9.95 8.35
N ALA A 184 -6.58 -10.50 9.52
CA ALA A 184 -6.58 -9.73 10.77
C ALA A 184 -5.18 -9.16 11.09
N MET A 185 -5.16 -8.10 11.89
CA MET A 185 -3.91 -7.47 12.35
C MET A 185 -2.96 -8.50 13.00
N GLY A 186 -1.69 -8.47 12.62
CA GLY A 186 -0.64 -9.36 13.15
C GLY A 186 -0.73 -10.82 12.68
N ALA A 187 -1.65 -11.17 11.80
CA ALA A 187 -1.73 -12.54 11.27
C ALA A 187 -0.57 -12.84 10.30
N VAL A 188 -0.09 -14.09 10.28
CA VAL A 188 0.89 -14.57 9.30
C VAL A 188 0.27 -15.63 8.41
N VAL A 189 0.01 -15.26 7.17
CA VAL A 189 -0.65 -16.11 6.17
C VAL A 189 0.40 -16.92 5.44
N THR A 190 0.33 -18.25 5.60
CA THR A 190 1.25 -19.22 5.01
C THR A 190 0.55 -20.21 4.08
N GLN A 191 -0.76 -20.07 3.90
CA GLN A 191 -1.62 -20.90 3.05
C GLN A 191 -2.67 -20.05 2.39
N ASP A 192 -3.27 -20.54 1.30
CA ASP A 192 -4.32 -19.83 0.59
C ASP A 192 -5.51 -19.49 1.51
N VAL A 193 -6.06 -18.33 1.29
CA VAL A 193 -7.22 -17.80 2.03
C VAL A 193 -8.43 -17.82 1.10
N PRO A 194 -9.51 -18.53 1.45
CA PRO A 194 -10.73 -18.53 0.65
C PRO A 194 -11.36 -17.13 0.54
N ALA A 195 -12.07 -16.89 -0.56
CA ALA A 195 -12.87 -15.67 -0.70
C ALA A 195 -13.84 -15.52 0.48
N TRP A 196 -14.03 -14.27 0.95
CA TRP A 196 -14.88 -13.90 2.09
C TRP A 196 -14.40 -14.38 3.47
N ALA A 197 -13.36 -15.20 3.54
CA ALA A 197 -12.85 -15.68 4.82
C ALA A 197 -12.25 -14.55 5.65
N ILE A 198 -12.41 -14.64 6.97
CA ILE A 198 -11.66 -13.86 7.95
C ILE A 198 -10.62 -14.79 8.56
N VAL A 199 -9.34 -14.44 8.42
CA VAL A 199 -8.23 -15.23 8.96
C VAL A 199 -7.46 -14.44 10.02
N ALA A 200 -6.98 -15.14 11.06
CA ALA A 200 -6.21 -14.55 12.16
C ALA A 200 -5.19 -15.54 12.72
N GLY A 201 -4.19 -15.03 13.44
CA GLY A 201 -3.20 -15.82 14.17
C GLY A 201 -1.89 -16.08 13.42
N VAL A 202 -0.96 -16.80 14.07
CA VAL A 202 0.36 -17.18 13.56
C VAL A 202 0.59 -18.67 13.83
N PRO A 203 0.50 -19.53 12.80
CA PRO A 203 0.08 -19.23 11.44
C PRO A 203 -1.43 -18.91 11.37
N ALA A 204 -1.83 -18.13 10.36
CA ALA A 204 -3.23 -17.71 10.20
C ALA A 204 -4.17 -18.90 9.96
N ARG A 205 -5.36 -18.84 10.56
CA ARG A 205 -6.44 -19.80 10.38
C ARG A 205 -7.75 -19.06 10.14
N VAL A 206 -8.67 -19.71 9.44
CA VAL A 206 -10.02 -19.18 9.24
C VAL A 206 -10.74 -19.11 10.60
N VAL A 207 -11.16 -17.90 10.98
CA VAL A 207 -11.88 -17.62 12.24
C VAL A 207 -13.29 -17.10 12.00
N GLY A 208 -13.67 -16.89 10.74
CA GLY A 208 -15.00 -16.41 10.39
C GLY A 208 -15.21 -16.22 8.90
N ASP A 209 -16.40 -15.77 8.55
CA ASP A 209 -16.82 -15.40 7.21
C ASP A 209 -17.33 -13.95 7.25
N ARG A 210 -16.85 -13.10 6.34
CA ARG A 210 -17.23 -11.68 6.26
C ARG A 210 -18.73 -11.51 5.99
N ARG A 211 -19.35 -12.42 5.25
CA ARG A 211 -20.78 -12.41 4.94
C ARG A 211 -21.69 -12.67 6.16
N ALA A 212 -21.15 -13.35 7.16
CA ALA A 212 -21.88 -13.60 8.42
C ALA A 212 -21.78 -12.42 9.42
N ARG A 213 -21.07 -11.34 9.08
CA ARG A 213 -20.96 -10.15 9.92
C ARG A 213 -22.13 -9.21 9.58
N PRO A 214 -23.00 -8.89 10.56
CA PRO A 214 -24.02 -7.88 10.34
C PRO A 214 -23.37 -6.51 10.06
N ASP A 215 -24.05 -5.70 9.26
CA ASP A 215 -23.68 -4.30 9.07
C ASP A 215 -23.58 -3.62 10.45
N GLN A 216 -22.43 -3.07 10.76
CA GLN A 216 -22.20 -2.37 12.04
C GLN A 216 -22.69 -0.92 12.00
N GLY A 217 -23.58 -0.58 11.05
CA GLY A 217 -24.37 0.66 11.09
C GLY A 217 -23.62 1.94 10.74
N GLY A 218 -22.56 1.85 9.96
CA GLY A 218 -21.98 3.01 9.29
C GLY A 218 -22.72 3.29 8.00
N ALA A 219 -23.40 4.43 7.86
CA ALA A 219 -23.97 4.81 6.57
C ALA A 219 -22.88 4.77 5.48
N PRO A 220 -23.16 4.18 4.29
CA PRO A 220 -22.21 4.18 3.18
C PRO A 220 -21.82 5.65 2.88
N GLY A 221 -20.55 5.98 3.01
CA GLY A 221 -20.03 7.31 2.69
C GLY A 221 -19.83 8.27 3.86
N GLN A 222 -20.05 7.88 5.11
CA GLN A 222 -19.52 8.64 6.24
C GLN A 222 -18.00 8.34 6.35
N GLY A 223 -17.23 8.92 5.41
CA GLY A 223 -15.83 9.20 5.66
C GLY A 223 -15.71 10.00 6.95
N PHE A 224 -14.58 9.85 7.63
CA PHE A 224 -14.28 10.60 8.86
C PHE A 224 -14.75 12.04 8.76
N PRO A 225 -15.31 12.62 9.84
CA PRO A 225 -15.77 14.01 9.82
C PRO A 225 -14.67 14.91 9.29
N THR A 226 -14.95 15.59 8.19
CA THR A 226 -14.02 16.54 7.57
C THR A 226 -14.15 17.94 8.18
N ASP A 227 -14.85 18.05 9.31
CA ASP A 227 -15.10 19.30 10.03
C ASP A 227 -13.85 19.75 10.78
N GLY A 228 -12.89 20.25 10.06
CA GLY A 228 -11.62 20.73 10.62
C GLY A 228 -10.42 20.67 9.66
N VAL A 229 -10.65 20.46 8.37
CA VAL A 229 -9.60 20.48 7.33
C VAL A 229 -9.83 21.62 6.36
#